data_5cdc8dfab8f3b2276183438654680041
#
_entry.id   5cdc8dfab8f3b2276183438654680041
#
_cell.length_a   1.000
_cell.length_b   1.000
_cell.length_c   1.000
_cell.angle_alpha   90.00
_cell.angle_beta   90.00
_cell.angle_gamma   90.00
#
_symmetry.space_group_name_H-M   'P 1'
#
loop_
_entity.id
_entity.type
_entity.pdbx_description
1 polymer ?
#
loop_
_entity_poly.entity_id
_entity_poly.type
_entity_poly.pdbx_seq_one_letter_code
_entity_poly.pdbx_strand_id
1 'polypeptide(L)'
;MDFSDTPDEAAYRARARGWIADHAPHHLADELAQMPLFAFDLKGEDGIAAAESWQKAKCEGGWAVSHWPEAYGGRGASPIERVIWGQEEGVFARLAQPFAVGVGMCGPTVMGFAHEDQKRALLPKLASGEQIWCQLFSEPGAGSDLANVATKAVRDGDDWVITGQKVWTTYAQYADYGLLLARSDPSLPKHKGLTMFFVDKTSPGVEVRPIAQMNGGSSFNEVYFSDVRVPEANRLGDVNDGWRVSITTLMHERLSATIIPNGFEEVFALCRQTPGPYGRLIDDPVVRSKLAGWATIAAGLRNTYYRTITSLSRGAEPGPESSIGKLCAATMMQETTRYALDLLGPEGMLAGSGELNGGGWFQSSYLRSAAMRIEAGSDEILRNIIAERVLGLPGEPRVDKDLPFNQLAG
;
A
#
# COMPACT_ATOMS: atom_id res chain seq x y z
N MET A 1 23.70 -15.93 10.12
CA MET A 1 22.26 -15.97 9.82
C MET A 1 22.05 -17.18 8.89
N ASP A 2 21.16 -18.07 9.23
CA ASP A 2 20.71 -19.12 8.32
C ASP A 2 19.45 -18.60 7.59
N PHE A 3 19.45 -18.67 6.28
CA PHE A 3 18.33 -18.25 5.42
C PHE A 3 17.59 -19.44 4.81
N SER A 4 17.95 -20.65 5.23
CA SER A 4 17.27 -21.87 4.81
C SER A 4 15.93 -22.00 5.54
N ASP A 5 14.93 -22.49 4.84
CA ASP A 5 13.66 -22.85 5.48
C ASP A 5 13.88 -23.97 6.51
N THR A 6 13.22 -23.88 7.64
CA THR A 6 13.05 -25.03 8.54
C THR A 6 12.23 -26.13 7.85
N PRO A 7 12.21 -27.37 8.34
CA PRO A 7 11.38 -28.43 7.75
C PRO A 7 9.90 -28.05 7.63
N ASP A 8 9.34 -27.33 8.63
CA ASP A 8 7.93 -26.89 8.63
C ASP A 8 7.70 -25.77 7.61
N GLU A 9 8.64 -24.81 7.51
CA GLU A 9 8.60 -23.72 6.51
C GLU A 9 8.73 -24.28 5.09
N ALA A 10 9.63 -25.25 4.87
CA ALA A 10 9.78 -25.94 3.59
C ALA A 10 8.51 -26.71 3.20
N ALA A 11 7.85 -27.36 4.15
CA ALA A 11 6.58 -28.05 3.93
C ALA A 11 5.45 -27.04 3.62
N TYR A 12 5.41 -25.88 4.30
CA TYR A 12 4.47 -24.82 4.00
C TYR A 12 4.69 -24.25 2.59
N ARG A 13 5.93 -23.97 2.22
CA ARG A 13 6.33 -23.51 0.88
C ARG A 13 5.91 -24.50 -0.21
N ALA A 14 6.13 -25.78 -0.01
CA ALA A 14 5.75 -26.82 -0.96
C ALA A 14 4.22 -26.85 -1.16
N ARG A 15 3.43 -26.72 -0.09
CA ARG A 15 1.96 -26.63 -0.18
C ARG A 15 1.51 -25.38 -0.93
N ALA A 16 2.09 -24.20 -0.60
CA ALA A 16 1.78 -22.94 -1.27
C ALA A 16 2.08 -23.03 -2.77
N ARG A 17 3.27 -23.48 -3.12
CA ARG A 17 3.71 -23.66 -4.52
C ARG A 17 2.82 -24.62 -5.30
N GLY A 18 2.49 -25.77 -4.73
CA GLY A 18 1.59 -26.74 -5.36
C GLY A 18 0.21 -26.15 -5.60
N TRP A 19 -0.35 -25.48 -4.59
CA TRP A 19 -1.66 -24.84 -4.74
C TRP A 19 -1.67 -23.73 -5.82
N ILE A 20 -0.64 -22.89 -5.86
CA ILE A 20 -0.49 -21.84 -6.89
C ILE A 20 -0.35 -22.47 -8.28
N ALA A 21 0.45 -23.55 -8.41
CA ALA A 21 0.60 -24.26 -9.69
C ALA A 21 -0.73 -24.79 -10.24
N ASP A 22 -1.65 -25.21 -9.37
CA ASP A 22 -2.93 -25.76 -9.77
C ASP A 22 -4.02 -24.71 -10.01
N HIS A 23 -3.92 -23.51 -9.40
CA HIS A 23 -5.03 -22.55 -9.34
C HIS A 23 -4.73 -21.17 -9.92
N ALA A 24 -3.44 -20.79 -10.10
CA ALA A 24 -3.10 -19.47 -10.58
C ALA A 24 -3.48 -19.27 -12.06
N PRO A 25 -3.86 -18.06 -12.46
CA PRO A 25 -4.19 -17.74 -13.85
C PRO A 25 -2.91 -17.61 -14.70
N HIS A 26 -2.27 -18.75 -15.00
CA HIS A 26 -0.97 -18.84 -15.69
C HIS A 26 -0.94 -18.15 -17.04
N HIS A 27 -2.09 -18.04 -17.73
CA HIS A 27 -2.21 -17.33 -19.00
C HIS A 27 -1.94 -15.83 -18.87
N LEU A 28 -2.06 -15.24 -17.67
CA LEU A 28 -1.76 -13.83 -17.38
C LEU A 28 -0.31 -13.59 -16.92
N ALA A 29 0.48 -14.62 -16.69
CA ALA A 29 1.78 -14.49 -16.04
C ALA A 29 2.74 -13.51 -16.75
N ASP A 30 2.83 -13.60 -18.09
CA ASP A 30 3.71 -12.73 -18.88
C ASP A 30 3.24 -11.28 -18.88
N GLU A 31 1.93 -11.04 -18.97
CA GLU A 31 1.36 -9.70 -18.90
C GLU A 31 1.55 -9.09 -17.52
N LEU A 32 1.26 -9.84 -16.45
CA LEU A 32 1.48 -9.41 -15.09
C LEU A 32 2.96 -9.09 -14.80
N ALA A 33 3.90 -9.87 -15.36
CA ALA A 33 5.33 -9.61 -15.20
C ALA A 33 5.78 -8.29 -15.85
N GLN A 34 5.11 -7.87 -16.93
CA GLN A 34 5.42 -6.63 -17.64
C GLN A 34 4.65 -5.41 -17.14
N MET A 35 3.64 -5.60 -16.28
CA MET A 35 2.86 -4.48 -15.73
C MET A 35 3.75 -3.50 -14.99
N PRO A 36 3.58 -2.18 -15.23
CA PRO A 36 4.24 -1.16 -14.43
C PRO A 36 3.84 -1.27 -12.95
N LEU A 37 4.73 -0.78 -12.08
CA LEU A 37 4.46 -0.73 -10.65
C LEU A 37 3.25 0.16 -10.35
N PHE A 38 2.38 -0.32 -9.48
CA PHE A 38 1.16 0.40 -9.05
C PHE A 38 0.21 0.80 -10.20
N ALA A 39 0.37 0.21 -11.38
CA ALA A 39 -0.62 0.24 -12.43
C ALA A 39 -1.36 -1.10 -12.39
N PHE A 40 -2.68 -1.03 -12.35
CA PHE A 40 -3.55 -2.19 -12.47
C PHE A 40 -4.35 -2.00 -13.77
N ASP A 41 -3.76 -2.44 -14.88
CA ASP A 41 -4.33 -2.32 -16.22
C ASP A 41 -3.95 -3.57 -17.03
N LEU A 42 -4.87 -4.51 -17.13
CA LEU A 42 -4.73 -5.72 -17.95
C LEU A 42 -5.28 -5.44 -19.36
N LYS A 43 -4.46 -5.63 -20.37
CA LYS A 43 -4.86 -5.46 -21.77
C LYS A 43 -5.72 -6.65 -22.20
N GLY A 44 -6.96 -6.36 -22.60
CA GLY A 44 -7.83 -7.35 -23.24
C GLY A 44 -8.67 -8.23 -22.31
N GLU A 45 -8.50 -8.11 -21.00
CA GLU A 45 -9.38 -8.70 -20.00
C GLU A 45 -9.93 -7.63 -19.05
N ASP A 46 -11.09 -7.89 -18.45
CA ASP A 46 -11.55 -7.12 -17.32
C ASP A 46 -10.63 -7.43 -16.12
N GLY A 47 -9.65 -6.55 -15.87
CA GLY A 47 -8.65 -6.73 -14.86
C GLY A 47 -9.24 -6.88 -13.45
N ILE A 48 -10.35 -6.21 -13.17
CA ILE A 48 -11.07 -6.35 -11.88
C ILE A 48 -11.67 -7.75 -11.78
N ALA A 49 -12.33 -8.26 -12.81
CA ALA A 49 -12.90 -9.62 -12.79
C ALA A 49 -11.82 -10.70 -12.61
N ALA A 50 -10.66 -10.54 -13.25
CA ALA A 50 -9.52 -11.44 -13.05
C ALA A 50 -8.99 -11.39 -11.61
N ALA A 51 -8.87 -10.18 -11.03
CA ALA A 51 -8.47 -9.98 -9.65
C ALA A 51 -9.46 -10.58 -8.64
N GLU A 52 -10.77 -10.37 -8.85
CA GLU A 52 -11.85 -10.95 -8.03
C GLU A 52 -11.81 -12.47 -8.08
N SER A 53 -11.66 -13.04 -9.29
CA SER A 53 -11.56 -14.51 -9.46
C SER A 53 -10.37 -15.09 -8.72
N TRP A 54 -9.20 -14.44 -8.79
CA TRP A 54 -8.00 -14.87 -8.06
C TRP A 54 -8.17 -14.71 -6.55
N GLN A 55 -8.72 -13.58 -6.08
CA GLN A 55 -8.95 -13.34 -4.65
C GLN A 55 -9.95 -14.35 -4.07
N LYS A 56 -11.02 -14.65 -4.81
CA LYS A 56 -12.00 -15.67 -4.43
C LYS A 56 -11.37 -17.05 -4.33
N ALA A 57 -10.60 -17.47 -5.35
CA ALA A 57 -9.89 -18.75 -5.32
C ALA A 57 -8.95 -18.85 -4.12
N LYS A 58 -8.18 -17.80 -3.82
CA LYS A 58 -7.35 -17.73 -2.61
C LYS A 58 -8.16 -17.84 -1.34
N CYS A 59 -9.33 -17.20 -1.27
CA CYS A 59 -10.20 -17.26 -0.10
C CYS A 59 -10.72 -18.69 0.12
N GLU A 60 -11.24 -19.34 -0.91
CA GLU A 60 -11.71 -20.72 -0.88
C GLU A 60 -10.58 -21.70 -0.52
N GLY A 61 -9.36 -21.45 -1.01
CA GLY A 61 -8.15 -22.19 -0.64
C GLY A 61 -7.59 -21.84 0.74
N GLY A 62 -8.12 -20.83 1.44
CA GLY A 62 -7.64 -20.34 2.74
C GLY A 62 -6.31 -19.58 2.67
N TRP A 63 -5.95 -19.01 1.52
CA TRP A 63 -4.72 -18.27 1.28
C TRP A 63 -4.88 -16.76 1.28
N ALA A 64 -6.09 -16.25 1.01
CA ALA A 64 -6.34 -14.81 0.83
C ALA A 64 -5.94 -13.97 2.04
N VAL A 65 -6.30 -14.43 3.23
CA VAL A 65 -6.09 -13.76 4.52
C VAL A 65 -5.50 -14.71 5.54
N SER A 66 -4.56 -15.55 5.14
CA SER A 66 -4.00 -16.65 5.95
C SER A 66 -3.55 -16.22 7.36
N HIS A 67 -3.09 -14.96 7.52
CA HIS A 67 -2.63 -14.38 8.78
C HIS A 67 -3.75 -13.85 9.69
N TRP A 68 -5.01 -13.78 9.21
CA TRP A 68 -6.14 -13.38 10.05
C TRP A 68 -6.52 -14.50 11.03
N PRO A 69 -7.24 -14.17 12.12
CA PRO A 69 -7.85 -15.17 12.99
C PRO A 69 -8.78 -16.12 12.22
N GLU A 70 -8.85 -17.37 12.63
CA GLU A 70 -9.73 -18.39 12.01
C GLU A 70 -11.21 -17.95 12.02
N ALA A 71 -11.64 -17.26 13.08
CA ALA A 71 -12.99 -16.72 13.20
C ALA A 71 -13.42 -15.78 12.05
N TYR A 72 -12.45 -15.23 11.32
CA TYR A 72 -12.68 -14.28 10.21
C TYR A 72 -12.12 -14.78 8.88
N GLY A 73 -11.94 -16.08 8.74
CA GLY A 73 -11.53 -16.71 7.48
C GLY A 73 -10.02 -16.86 7.28
N GLY A 74 -9.21 -16.53 8.29
CA GLY A 74 -7.78 -16.79 8.29
C GLY A 74 -7.41 -18.18 8.76
N ARG A 75 -6.11 -18.41 8.93
CA ARG A 75 -5.52 -19.65 9.48
C ARG A 75 -4.55 -19.36 10.62
N GLY A 76 -4.45 -18.11 11.07
CA GLY A 76 -3.47 -17.70 12.07
C GLY A 76 -2.01 -17.88 11.61
N ALA A 77 -1.76 -17.79 10.29
CA ALA A 77 -0.44 -17.99 9.72
C ALA A 77 0.59 -17.05 10.35
N SER A 78 1.76 -17.59 10.65
CA SER A 78 2.88 -16.83 11.21
C SER A 78 3.41 -15.77 10.23
N PRO A 79 4.15 -14.76 10.72
CA PRO A 79 4.77 -13.77 9.85
C PRO A 79 5.69 -14.39 8.78
N ILE A 80 6.40 -15.44 9.10
CA ILE A 80 7.29 -16.12 8.14
C ILE A 80 6.49 -16.89 7.07
N GLU A 81 5.41 -17.54 7.44
CA GLU A 81 4.50 -18.19 6.48
C GLU A 81 3.89 -17.19 5.51
N ARG A 82 3.54 -15.98 5.99
CA ARG A 82 3.08 -14.88 5.12
C ARG A 82 4.16 -14.45 4.13
N VAL A 83 5.42 -14.38 4.55
CA VAL A 83 6.55 -14.09 3.65
C VAL A 83 6.71 -15.17 2.60
N ILE A 84 6.67 -16.43 3.01
CA ILE A 84 6.77 -17.59 2.10
C ILE A 84 5.65 -17.54 1.07
N TRP A 85 4.39 -17.28 1.49
CA TRP A 85 3.28 -17.12 0.57
C TRP A 85 3.55 -16.02 -0.47
N GLY A 86 3.97 -14.81 -0.03
CA GLY A 86 4.25 -13.70 -0.95
C GLY A 86 5.38 -13.99 -1.94
N GLN A 87 6.39 -14.78 -1.54
CA GLN A 87 7.46 -15.23 -2.44
C GLN A 87 6.95 -16.20 -3.49
N GLU A 88 6.09 -17.16 -3.11
CA GLU A 88 5.54 -18.14 -4.04
C GLU A 88 4.43 -17.58 -4.93
N GLU A 89 3.61 -16.66 -4.43
CA GLU A 89 2.58 -16.00 -5.23
C GLU A 89 3.20 -15.20 -6.40
N GLY A 90 4.39 -14.62 -6.20
CA GLY A 90 5.20 -14.03 -7.26
C GLY A 90 4.44 -12.96 -8.08
N VAL A 91 4.40 -13.13 -9.41
CA VAL A 91 3.75 -12.18 -10.32
C VAL A 91 2.23 -12.09 -10.10
N PHE A 92 1.59 -13.15 -9.62
CA PHE A 92 0.15 -13.18 -9.38
C PHE A 92 -0.28 -12.29 -8.21
N ALA A 93 0.65 -11.90 -7.32
CA ALA A 93 0.40 -10.92 -6.27
C ALA A 93 -0.07 -9.56 -6.82
N ARG A 94 0.21 -9.26 -8.10
CA ARG A 94 -0.29 -8.05 -8.77
C ARG A 94 -1.82 -8.02 -8.90
N LEU A 95 -2.47 -9.17 -9.02
CA LEU A 95 -3.93 -9.29 -9.00
C LEU A 95 -4.55 -8.98 -7.62
N ALA A 96 -3.75 -8.97 -6.56
CA ALA A 96 -4.24 -8.59 -5.22
C ALA A 96 -4.28 -7.06 -5.00
N GLN A 97 -3.76 -6.24 -5.91
CA GLN A 97 -3.66 -4.79 -5.72
C GLN A 97 -5.00 -4.09 -5.40
N PRO A 98 -6.14 -4.38 -6.06
CA PRO A 98 -7.42 -3.76 -5.72
C PRO A 98 -7.89 -4.04 -4.29
N PHE A 99 -7.48 -5.19 -3.72
CA PHE A 99 -7.87 -5.64 -2.38
C PHE A 99 -6.84 -5.25 -1.30
N ALA A 100 -5.66 -4.78 -1.69
CA ALA A 100 -4.54 -4.58 -0.77
C ALA A 100 -4.87 -3.62 0.40
N VAL A 101 -5.56 -2.51 0.12
CA VAL A 101 -6.01 -1.56 1.15
C VAL A 101 -7.08 -2.19 2.03
N GLY A 102 -8.08 -2.84 1.43
CA GLY A 102 -9.17 -3.51 2.15
C GLY A 102 -8.65 -4.59 3.09
N VAL A 103 -7.93 -5.56 2.54
CA VAL A 103 -7.41 -6.73 3.29
C VAL A 103 -6.27 -6.36 4.24
N GLY A 104 -5.36 -5.50 3.79
CA GLY A 104 -4.15 -5.18 4.55
C GLY A 104 -4.32 -4.13 5.64
N MET A 105 -5.30 -3.24 5.51
CA MET A 105 -5.46 -2.06 6.38
C MET A 105 -6.87 -1.95 6.96
N CYS A 106 -7.91 -1.94 6.11
CA CYS A 106 -9.30 -1.78 6.55
C CYS A 106 -9.77 -2.98 7.39
N GLY A 107 -9.51 -4.20 6.93
CA GLY A 107 -9.89 -5.42 7.62
C GLY A 107 -9.32 -5.50 9.05
N PRO A 108 -8.01 -5.35 9.27
CA PRO A 108 -7.42 -5.27 10.61
C PRO A 108 -8.01 -4.14 11.47
N THR A 109 -8.34 -2.99 10.87
CA THR A 109 -9.00 -1.89 11.60
C THR A 109 -10.41 -2.27 12.01
N VAL A 110 -11.20 -2.89 11.13
CA VAL A 110 -12.54 -3.42 11.44
C VAL A 110 -12.44 -4.49 12.55
N MET A 111 -11.47 -5.40 12.49
CA MET A 111 -11.24 -6.40 13.55
C MET A 111 -10.96 -5.76 14.91
N GLY A 112 -10.23 -4.65 14.94
CA GLY A 112 -9.87 -3.97 16.17
C GLY A 112 -11.00 -3.13 16.79
N PHE A 113 -11.90 -2.56 15.98
CA PHE A 113 -12.77 -1.47 16.42
C PHE A 113 -14.25 -1.61 16.09
N ALA A 114 -14.66 -2.54 15.24
CA ALA A 114 -16.06 -2.78 14.91
C ALA A 114 -16.74 -3.68 15.96
N HIS A 115 -18.08 -3.65 15.99
CA HIS A 115 -18.89 -4.60 16.76
C HIS A 115 -18.81 -6.00 16.15
N GLU A 116 -19.02 -7.04 16.96
CA GLU A 116 -18.82 -8.43 16.53
C GLU A 116 -19.73 -8.82 15.35
N ASP A 117 -20.99 -8.35 15.35
CA ASP A 117 -21.92 -8.60 14.25
C ASP A 117 -21.44 -7.99 12.92
N GLN A 118 -20.81 -6.81 12.99
CA GLN A 118 -20.23 -6.16 11.82
C GLN A 118 -18.98 -6.90 11.32
N LYS A 119 -18.11 -7.36 12.23
CA LYS A 119 -16.95 -8.17 11.87
C LYS A 119 -17.38 -9.40 11.09
N ARG A 120 -18.38 -10.11 11.59
CA ARG A 120 -18.94 -11.32 10.95
C ARG A 120 -19.60 -11.04 9.60
N ALA A 121 -20.20 -9.87 9.42
CA ALA A 121 -20.85 -9.48 8.17
C ALA A 121 -19.86 -8.97 7.10
N LEU A 122 -18.80 -8.25 7.50
CA LEU A 122 -17.93 -7.50 6.58
C LEU A 122 -16.63 -8.26 6.26
N LEU A 123 -15.98 -8.88 7.25
CA LEU A 123 -14.67 -9.47 7.06
C LEU A 123 -14.64 -10.64 6.06
N PRO A 124 -15.60 -11.56 6.01
CA PRO A 124 -15.64 -12.60 4.98
C PRO A 124 -15.74 -12.03 3.56
N LYS A 125 -16.51 -10.95 3.36
CA LYS A 125 -16.67 -10.28 2.06
C LYS A 125 -15.39 -9.57 1.62
N LEU A 126 -14.67 -8.97 2.56
CA LEU A 126 -13.33 -8.42 2.33
C LEU A 126 -12.33 -9.52 1.95
N ALA A 127 -12.34 -10.63 2.67
CA ALA A 127 -11.42 -11.74 2.43
C ALA A 127 -11.64 -12.39 1.06
N SER A 128 -12.91 -12.57 0.66
CA SER A 128 -13.27 -13.20 -0.61
C SER A 128 -13.11 -12.29 -1.83
N GLY A 129 -12.96 -10.97 -1.62
CA GLY A 129 -12.97 -9.99 -2.71
C GLY A 129 -14.38 -9.64 -3.20
N GLU A 130 -15.46 -10.11 -2.53
CA GLU A 130 -16.84 -9.69 -2.80
C GLU A 130 -17.02 -8.18 -2.54
N GLN A 131 -16.19 -7.60 -1.65
CA GLN A 131 -16.14 -6.18 -1.38
C GLN A 131 -14.71 -5.65 -1.48
N ILE A 132 -14.55 -4.55 -2.19
CA ILE A 132 -13.33 -3.76 -2.25
C ILE A 132 -13.49 -2.56 -1.31
N TRP A 133 -12.49 -2.33 -0.46
CA TRP A 133 -12.48 -1.20 0.46
C TRP A 133 -11.30 -0.28 0.20
N CYS A 134 -11.54 1.03 0.29
CA CYS A 134 -10.52 2.07 0.17
C CYS A 134 -10.33 2.85 1.47
N GLN A 135 -9.25 3.65 1.54
CA GLN A 135 -8.89 4.49 2.66
C GLN A 135 -9.18 5.97 2.33
N LEU A 136 -10.10 6.59 3.04
CA LEU A 136 -10.56 7.97 2.87
C LEU A 136 -9.94 8.88 3.94
N PHE A 137 -8.61 9.10 3.87
CA PHE A 137 -7.86 9.84 4.89
C PHE A 137 -7.44 11.22 4.39
N SER A 138 -6.52 11.28 3.43
CA SER A 138 -5.92 12.53 2.95
C SER A 138 -6.93 13.51 2.37
N GLU A 139 -6.67 14.79 2.56
CA GLU A 139 -7.43 15.91 1.98
C GLU A 139 -6.47 16.86 1.24
N PRO A 140 -6.96 17.77 0.39
CA PRO A 140 -6.10 18.76 -0.27
C PRO A 140 -5.21 19.56 0.70
N GLY A 141 -5.71 19.84 1.91
CA GLY A 141 -4.98 20.55 2.98
C GLY A 141 -4.37 19.66 4.06
N ALA A 142 -4.50 18.32 3.97
CA ALA A 142 -4.07 17.40 5.03
C ALA A 142 -3.51 16.09 4.44
N GLY A 143 -2.21 16.05 4.19
CA GLY A 143 -1.46 14.89 3.76
C GLY A 143 -0.53 14.40 4.89
N SER A 144 0.71 14.91 4.94
CA SER A 144 1.66 14.57 6.02
C SER A 144 1.16 14.98 7.41
N ASP A 145 0.46 16.11 7.53
CA ASP A 145 -0.27 16.48 8.74
C ASP A 145 -1.72 15.95 8.67
N LEU A 146 -1.85 14.63 8.73
CA LEU A 146 -3.16 13.97 8.65
C LEU A 146 -4.12 14.43 9.76
N ALA A 147 -3.61 14.82 10.91
CA ALA A 147 -4.46 15.34 11.98
C ALA A 147 -5.18 16.65 11.62
N ASN A 148 -4.77 17.30 10.53
CA ASN A 148 -5.39 18.54 10.04
C ASN A 148 -6.60 18.31 9.11
N VAL A 149 -7.13 17.08 8.99
CA VAL A 149 -8.34 16.83 8.19
C VAL A 149 -9.52 17.69 8.67
N ALA A 150 -10.24 18.23 7.70
CA ALA A 150 -11.33 19.19 7.89
C ALA A 150 -12.71 18.67 7.43
N THR A 151 -12.77 17.52 6.74
CA THR A 151 -14.04 16.83 6.42
C THR A 151 -14.86 16.70 7.69
N LYS A 152 -16.05 17.29 7.70
CA LYS A 152 -16.91 17.40 8.90
C LYS A 152 -17.74 16.13 9.09
N ALA A 153 -17.96 15.78 10.34
CA ALA A 153 -18.94 14.79 10.76
C ALA A 153 -19.80 15.42 11.85
N VAL A 154 -21.05 15.74 11.54
CA VAL A 154 -21.99 16.37 12.46
C VAL A 154 -23.07 15.36 12.84
N ARG A 155 -23.30 15.19 14.14
CA ARG A 155 -24.33 14.25 14.60
C ARG A 155 -25.74 14.82 14.35
N ASP A 156 -26.61 13.97 13.76
CA ASP A 156 -28.03 14.28 13.51
C ASP A 156 -28.88 13.06 13.89
N GLY A 157 -29.35 13.05 15.12
CA GLY A 157 -30.07 11.90 15.71
C GLY A 157 -29.17 10.67 15.84
N ASP A 158 -29.57 9.57 15.21
CA ASP A 158 -28.83 8.31 15.17
C ASP A 158 -27.87 8.20 13.98
N ASP A 159 -27.74 9.28 13.20
CA ASP A 159 -26.85 9.37 12.05
C ASP A 159 -25.76 10.44 12.26
N TRP A 160 -24.76 10.38 11.39
CA TRP A 160 -23.77 11.43 11.16
C TRP A 160 -23.92 11.99 9.75
N VAL A 161 -23.86 13.30 9.62
CA VAL A 161 -23.85 14.01 8.33
C VAL A 161 -22.41 14.37 7.99
N ILE A 162 -21.92 13.82 6.88
CA ILE A 162 -20.53 13.99 6.43
C ILE A 162 -20.51 14.98 5.26
N THR A 163 -19.65 16.01 5.39
CA THR A 163 -19.45 17.01 4.33
C THR A 163 -17.98 17.36 4.20
N GLY A 164 -17.42 17.23 2.99
CA GLY A 164 -16.00 17.50 2.72
C GLY A 164 -15.48 16.81 1.48
N GLN A 165 -14.14 16.71 1.41
CA GLN A 165 -13.44 16.13 0.26
C GLN A 165 -12.25 15.30 0.75
N LYS A 166 -12.06 14.13 0.13
CA LYS A 166 -10.85 13.32 0.25
C LYS A 166 -10.10 13.29 -1.10
N VAL A 167 -8.79 13.11 -1.05
CA VAL A 167 -7.94 13.07 -2.24
C VAL A 167 -6.87 11.98 -2.11
N TRP A 168 -6.31 11.55 -3.22
CA TRP A 168 -5.32 10.49 -3.32
C TRP A 168 -5.84 9.13 -2.83
N THR A 169 -7.15 8.91 -2.96
CA THR A 169 -7.78 7.66 -2.54
C THR A 169 -7.54 6.57 -3.57
N THR A 170 -6.73 5.57 -3.18
CA THR A 170 -6.36 4.44 -4.04
C THR A 170 -7.59 3.57 -4.33
N TYR A 171 -7.86 3.34 -5.62
CA TYR A 171 -8.91 2.45 -6.14
C TYR A 171 -10.35 2.74 -5.63
N ALA A 172 -10.65 3.99 -5.24
CA ALA A 172 -12.00 4.36 -4.82
C ALA A 172 -13.05 4.13 -5.91
N GLN A 173 -12.67 4.22 -7.20
CA GLN A 173 -13.56 3.94 -8.32
C GLN A 173 -14.09 2.50 -8.31
N TYR A 174 -13.35 1.55 -7.76
CA TYR A 174 -13.72 0.14 -7.64
C TYR A 174 -14.27 -0.23 -6.26
N ALA A 175 -14.08 0.63 -5.25
CA ALA A 175 -14.44 0.32 -3.88
C ALA A 175 -15.95 0.33 -3.65
N ASP A 176 -16.44 -0.56 -2.79
CA ASP A 176 -17.80 -0.60 -2.25
C ASP A 176 -17.90 0.26 -0.99
N TYR A 177 -16.88 0.22 -0.15
CA TYR A 177 -16.80 0.97 1.11
C TYR A 177 -15.48 1.73 1.23
N GLY A 178 -15.53 2.82 2.00
CA GLY A 178 -14.34 3.56 2.38
C GLY A 178 -14.21 3.72 3.89
N LEU A 179 -12.99 3.56 4.40
CA LEU A 179 -12.64 3.84 5.80
C LEU A 179 -12.37 5.33 5.95
N LEU A 180 -13.30 6.08 6.52
CA LEU A 180 -13.32 7.55 6.55
C LEU A 180 -12.86 8.11 7.90
N LEU A 181 -11.84 8.95 7.87
CA LEU A 181 -11.47 9.82 9.00
C LEU A 181 -12.10 11.20 8.83
N ALA A 182 -12.88 11.66 9.82
CA ALA A 182 -13.57 12.95 9.77
C ALA A 182 -13.46 13.73 11.09
N ARG A 183 -13.63 15.06 11.01
CA ARG A 183 -13.63 16.00 12.13
C ARG A 183 -15.01 16.03 12.80
N SER A 184 -15.12 15.44 13.98
CA SER A 184 -16.37 15.41 14.78
C SER A 184 -16.45 16.54 15.80
N ASP A 185 -15.30 17.05 16.28
CA ASP A 185 -15.27 18.19 17.21
C ASP A 185 -14.08 19.14 16.92
N PRO A 186 -14.33 20.29 16.29
CA PRO A 186 -13.29 21.27 16.00
C PRO A 186 -12.86 22.09 17.21
N SER A 187 -13.54 22.01 18.36
CA SER A 187 -13.17 22.71 19.61
C SER A 187 -12.06 21.99 20.38
N LEU A 188 -11.74 20.76 20.01
CA LEU A 188 -10.66 19.96 20.57
C LEU A 188 -9.35 20.16 19.78
N PRO A 189 -8.18 19.87 20.40
CA PRO A 189 -6.92 19.78 19.66
C PRO A 189 -7.00 18.84 18.48
N LYS A 190 -6.27 19.13 17.39
CA LYS A 190 -6.43 18.46 16.08
C LYS A 190 -6.41 16.92 16.14
N HIS A 191 -5.66 16.32 17.06
CA HIS A 191 -5.59 14.87 17.23
C HIS A 191 -6.74 14.27 18.07
N LYS A 192 -7.55 15.10 18.74
CA LYS A 192 -8.58 14.65 19.69
C LYS A 192 -10.01 14.82 19.18
N GLY A 193 -10.23 15.60 18.16
CA GLY A 193 -11.56 15.89 17.61
C GLY A 193 -11.89 15.10 16.35
N LEU A 194 -11.36 13.90 16.20
CA LEU A 194 -11.50 13.05 15.02
C LEU A 194 -12.28 11.78 15.35
N THR A 195 -13.13 11.34 14.42
CA THR A 195 -13.88 10.09 14.50
C THR A 195 -13.71 9.29 13.22
N MET A 196 -13.69 7.96 13.35
CA MET A 196 -13.56 7.03 12.23
C MET A 196 -14.89 6.39 11.89
N PHE A 197 -15.19 6.28 10.59
CA PHE A 197 -16.37 5.64 10.06
C PHE A 197 -16.01 4.71 8.91
N PHE A 198 -16.89 3.78 8.56
CA PHE A 198 -16.91 3.21 7.22
C PHE A 198 -18.16 3.70 6.47
N VAL A 199 -17.97 4.04 5.21
CA VAL A 199 -18.99 4.70 4.38
C VAL A 199 -19.21 3.86 3.13
N ASP A 200 -20.49 3.56 2.84
CA ASP A 200 -20.89 2.94 1.58
C ASP A 200 -20.74 3.97 0.44
N LYS A 201 -19.98 3.63 -0.58
CA LYS A 201 -19.73 4.48 -1.75
C LYS A 201 -21.03 4.85 -2.49
N THR A 202 -22.04 3.98 -2.43
CA THR A 202 -23.33 4.20 -3.11
C THR A 202 -24.27 5.14 -2.34
N SER A 203 -23.88 5.58 -1.13
CA SER A 203 -24.68 6.52 -0.34
C SER A 203 -24.94 7.81 -1.12
N PRO A 204 -26.18 8.33 -1.10
CA PRO A 204 -26.48 9.62 -1.73
C PRO A 204 -25.54 10.73 -1.24
N GLY A 205 -24.97 11.50 -2.18
CA GLY A 205 -24.02 12.58 -1.88
C GLY A 205 -22.54 12.17 -1.93
N VAL A 206 -22.21 10.89 -2.13
CA VAL A 206 -20.85 10.45 -2.42
C VAL A 206 -20.58 10.55 -3.91
N GLU A 207 -19.51 11.24 -4.29
CA GLU A 207 -19.06 11.34 -5.68
C GLU A 207 -17.55 10.98 -5.75
N VAL A 208 -17.20 10.04 -6.63
CA VAL A 208 -15.80 9.61 -6.87
C VAL A 208 -15.35 10.12 -8.24
N ARG A 209 -14.21 10.81 -8.28
CA ARG A 209 -13.60 11.33 -9.51
C ARG A 209 -12.17 10.82 -9.66
N PRO A 210 -11.89 9.99 -10.68
CA PRO A 210 -10.52 9.54 -10.96
C PRO A 210 -9.59 10.70 -11.31
N ILE A 211 -8.35 10.63 -10.81
CA ILE A 211 -7.29 11.60 -11.09
C ILE A 211 -6.40 11.05 -12.21
N ALA A 212 -6.30 11.76 -13.33
CA ALA A 212 -5.34 11.41 -14.38
C ALA A 212 -3.91 11.66 -13.90
N GLN A 213 -3.09 10.61 -13.91
CA GLN A 213 -1.71 10.64 -13.44
C GLN A 213 -0.73 10.80 -14.60
N MET A 214 0.47 11.33 -14.32
CA MET A 214 1.52 11.54 -15.33
C MET A 214 1.95 10.25 -16.04
N ASN A 215 1.86 9.10 -15.35
CA ASN A 215 2.20 7.79 -15.91
C ASN A 215 1.09 7.18 -16.80
N GLY A 216 0.00 7.93 -17.04
CA GLY A 216 -1.15 7.49 -17.84
C GLY A 216 -2.21 6.71 -17.06
N GLY A 217 -1.97 6.36 -15.81
CA GLY A 217 -2.93 5.67 -14.95
C GLY A 217 -3.95 6.60 -14.29
N SER A 218 -4.92 6.01 -13.58
CA SER A 218 -5.93 6.71 -12.78
C SER A 218 -6.30 5.94 -11.51
N SER A 219 -5.31 5.37 -10.84
CA SER A 219 -5.50 4.59 -9.62
C SER A 219 -5.87 5.43 -8.40
N PHE A 220 -5.63 6.75 -8.44
CA PHE A 220 -6.02 7.68 -7.38
C PHE A 220 -7.28 8.44 -7.72
N ASN A 221 -8.03 8.82 -6.68
CA ASN A 221 -9.30 9.51 -6.82
C ASN A 221 -9.44 10.66 -5.84
N GLU A 222 -10.23 11.65 -6.24
CA GLU A 222 -10.93 12.56 -5.34
C GLU A 222 -12.26 11.93 -4.95
N VAL A 223 -12.67 12.10 -3.68
CA VAL A 223 -13.97 11.64 -3.19
C VAL A 223 -14.65 12.79 -2.46
N TYR A 224 -15.81 13.20 -2.95
CA TYR A 224 -16.61 14.29 -2.40
C TYR A 224 -17.77 13.75 -1.57
N PHE A 225 -18.07 14.45 -0.49
CA PHE A 225 -19.17 14.14 0.43
C PHE A 225 -20.05 15.41 0.54
N SER A 226 -21.29 15.30 0.06
CA SER A 226 -22.30 16.37 0.11
C SER A 226 -23.44 15.91 1.02
N ASP A 227 -23.32 16.24 2.31
CA ASP A 227 -24.30 15.92 3.36
C ASP A 227 -24.65 14.41 3.40
N VAL A 228 -23.64 13.56 3.27
CA VAL A 228 -23.79 12.08 3.27
C VAL A 228 -24.20 11.60 4.65
N ARG A 229 -25.31 10.87 4.74
CA ARG A 229 -25.76 10.24 5.97
C ARG A 229 -25.06 8.92 6.22
N VAL A 230 -24.42 8.81 7.38
CA VAL A 230 -23.72 7.62 7.85
C VAL A 230 -24.32 7.20 9.19
N PRO A 231 -24.86 5.99 9.31
CA PRO A 231 -25.43 5.49 10.57
C PRO A 231 -24.39 5.47 11.71
N GLU A 232 -24.82 5.74 12.95
CA GLU A 232 -23.97 5.61 14.14
C GLU A 232 -23.34 4.20 14.22
N ALA A 233 -24.05 3.18 13.76
CA ALA A 233 -23.54 1.82 13.71
C ALA A 233 -22.28 1.67 12.85
N ASN A 234 -22.05 2.54 11.87
CA ASN A 234 -20.88 2.51 11.00
C ASN A 234 -19.67 3.24 11.59
N ARG A 235 -19.75 3.72 12.81
CA ARG A 235 -18.62 4.31 13.54
C ARG A 235 -17.68 3.21 14.05
N LEU A 236 -16.37 3.45 13.92
CA LEU A 236 -15.32 2.57 14.41
C LEU A 236 -14.58 3.21 15.59
N GLY A 237 -14.57 2.54 16.73
CA GLY A 237 -14.05 3.07 17.98
C GLY A 237 -14.97 4.12 18.63
N ASP A 238 -14.48 4.91 19.57
CA ASP A 238 -15.26 5.94 20.27
C ASP A 238 -15.32 7.25 19.49
N VAL A 239 -16.32 8.10 19.80
CA VAL A 239 -16.40 9.47 19.27
C VAL A 239 -15.14 10.24 19.74
N ASN A 240 -14.52 10.98 18.84
CA ASN A 240 -13.28 11.72 19.07
C ASN A 240 -12.02 10.86 19.30
N ASP A 241 -12.08 9.54 19.07
CA ASP A 241 -10.96 8.60 19.16
C ASP A 241 -10.41 8.17 17.79
N GLY A 242 -10.87 8.80 16.72
CA GLY A 242 -10.49 8.49 15.33
C GLY A 242 -8.99 8.55 15.06
N TRP A 243 -8.24 9.36 15.82
CA TRP A 243 -6.79 9.40 15.69
C TRP A 243 -6.14 8.07 16.10
N ARG A 244 -6.53 7.47 17.23
CA ARG A 244 -6.03 6.16 17.65
C ARG A 244 -6.36 5.08 16.62
N VAL A 245 -7.59 5.09 16.09
CA VAL A 245 -8.01 4.17 15.02
C VAL A 245 -7.16 4.37 13.77
N SER A 246 -6.89 5.63 13.36
CA SER A 246 -6.05 5.95 12.21
C SER A 246 -4.61 5.45 12.36
N ILE A 247 -4.00 5.63 13.54
CA ILE A 247 -2.65 5.14 13.80
C ILE A 247 -2.59 3.62 13.66
N THR A 248 -3.60 2.90 14.16
CA THR A 248 -3.69 1.44 13.98
C THR A 248 -3.75 1.07 12.49
N THR A 249 -4.58 1.76 11.70
CA THR A 249 -4.66 1.55 10.25
C THR A 249 -3.32 1.77 9.56
N LEU A 250 -2.63 2.88 9.88
CA LEU A 250 -1.32 3.23 9.31
C LEU A 250 -0.19 2.28 9.77
N MET A 251 -0.31 1.66 10.94
CA MET A 251 0.63 0.62 11.36
C MET A 251 0.48 -0.63 10.49
N HIS A 252 -0.75 -1.03 10.19
CA HIS A 252 -1.01 -2.16 9.29
C HIS A 252 -0.54 -1.89 7.86
N GLU A 253 -0.61 -0.66 7.37
CA GLU A 253 -0.02 -0.24 6.08
C GLU A 253 1.48 -0.57 6.02
N ARG A 254 2.23 -0.22 7.05
CA ARG A 254 3.67 -0.49 7.13
C ARG A 254 4.01 -1.99 7.17
N LEU A 255 3.12 -2.79 7.75
CA LEU A 255 3.26 -4.25 7.79
C LEU A 255 2.92 -4.90 6.45
N SER A 256 2.02 -4.30 5.67
CA SER A 256 1.59 -4.79 4.36
C SER A 256 2.65 -4.59 3.28
N ALA A 257 3.46 -3.55 3.40
CA ALA A 257 4.56 -3.22 2.50
C ALA A 257 5.75 -4.18 2.71
N THR A 258 5.60 -5.43 2.27
CA THR A 258 6.55 -6.50 2.54
C THR A 258 7.91 -6.32 1.87
N ILE A 259 7.94 -6.00 0.59
CA ILE A 259 9.18 -5.63 -0.13
C ILE A 259 8.84 -4.43 -1.01
N ILE A 260 9.44 -3.29 -0.72
CA ILE A 260 9.24 -2.10 -1.53
C ILE A 260 10.11 -2.25 -2.79
N PRO A 261 9.52 -2.20 -3.99
CA PRO A 261 10.27 -2.23 -5.23
C PRO A 261 11.32 -1.12 -5.28
N ASN A 262 12.48 -1.42 -5.82
CA ASN A 262 13.60 -0.48 -5.89
C ASN A 262 14.25 -0.38 -7.28
N GLY A 263 13.74 -1.13 -8.28
CA GLY A 263 14.15 -1.08 -9.69
C GLY A 263 15.51 -1.71 -9.99
N PHE A 264 16.19 -2.33 -9.02
CA PHE A 264 17.52 -2.90 -9.24
C PHE A 264 17.50 -4.10 -10.18
N GLU A 265 16.60 -5.05 -9.97
CA GLU A 265 16.55 -6.28 -10.76
C GLU A 265 16.19 -5.97 -12.23
N GLU A 266 15.30 -5.01 -12.44
CA GLU A 266 14.87 -4.59 -13.77
C GLU A 266 16.00 -3.87 -14.52
N VAL A 267 16.70 -2.93 -13.89
CA VAL A 267 17.85 -2.27 -14.55
C VAL A 267 19.01 -3.22 -14.75
N PHE A 268 19.22 -4.17 -13.85
CA PHE A 268 20.24 -5.20 -14.02
C PHE A 268 19.91 -6.11 -15.21
N ALA A 269 18.66 -6.53 -15.35
CA ALA A 269 18.19 -7.31 -16.49
C ALA A 269 18.33 -6.54 -17.80
N LEU A 270 17.94 -5.26 -17.84
CA LEU A 270 18.15 -4.37 -18.99
C LEU A 270 19.62 -4.34 -19.41
N CYS A 271 20.53 -4.10 -18.48
CA CYS A 271 21.98 -4.01 -18.79
C CYS A 271 22.56 -5.35 -19.29
N ARG A 272 22.02 -6.48 -18.89
CA ARG A 272 22.44 -7.81 -19.36
C ARG A 272 21.98 -8.11 -20.76
N GLN A 273 20.88 -7.53 -21.23
CA GLN A 273 20.24 -7.84 -22.50
C GLN A 273 20.58 -6.82 -23.60
N THR A 274 20.79 -5.57 -23.23
CA THR A 274 21.00 -4.47 -24.17
C THR A 274 22.43 -4.42 -24.68
N PRO A 275 22.66 -4.32 -26.02
CA PRO A 275 23.97 -4.08 -26.62
C PRO A 275 24.60 -2.77 -26.12
N GLY A 276 25.91 -2.75 -25.97
CA GLY A 276 26.67 -1.59 -25.52
C GLY A 276 28.04 -1.47 -26.23
N PRO A 277 28.80 -0.42 -25.95
CA PRO A 277 30.09 -0.16 -26.62
C PRO A 277 31.13 -1.27 -26.44
N TYR A 278 31.04 -2.05 -25.37
CA TYR A 278 31.98 -3.10 -25.00
C TYR A 278 31.38 -4.53 -25.08
N GLY A 279 30.31 -4.71 -25.83
CA GLY A 279 29.55 -5.95 -25.91
C GLY A 279 28.11 -5.73 -25.45
N ARG A 280 27.82 -5.88 -24.17
CA ARG A 280 26.54 -5.50 -23.55
C ARG A 280 26.75 -4.32 -22.59
N LEU A 281 25.69 -3.62 -22.21
CA LEU A 281 25.79 -2.51 -21.26
C LEU A 281 26.45 -2.94 -19.93
N ILE A 282 26.21 -4.17 -19.46
CA ILE A 282 26.81 -4.69 -18.23
C ILE A 282 28.35 -4.87 -18.34
N ASP A 283 28.91 -4.91 -19.54
CA ASP A 283 30.34 -5.07 -19.75
C ASP A 283 31.09 -3.71 -19.62
N ASP A 284 30.36 -2.59 -19.63
CA ASP A 284 30.89 -1.26 -19.38
C ASP A 284 31.29 -1.11 -17.91
N PRO A 285 32.53 -0.74 -17.58
CA PRO A 285 33.02 -0.56 -16.21
C PRO A 285 32.24 0.48 -15.40
N VAL A 286 31.73 1.54 -16.04
CA VAL A 286 30.94 2.60 -15.40
C VAL A 286 29.56 2.08 -15.01
N VAL A 287 28.91 1.37 -15.94
CA VAL A 287 27.62 0.70 -15.67
C VAL A 287 27.76 -0.32 -14.55
N ARG A 288 28.79 -1.16 -14.60
CA ARG A 288 29.07 -2.17 -13.54
C ARG A 288 29.26 -1.53 -12.17
N SER A 289 30.03 -0.44 -12.10
CA SER A 289 30.27 0.29 -10.84
C SER A 289 28.96 0.83 -10.25
N LYS A 290 28.07 1.38 -11.10
CA LYS A 290 26.77 1.88 -10.69
C LYS A 290 25.87 0.74 -10.18
N LEU A 291 25.78 -0.35 -10.94
CA LEU A 291 25.03 -1.55 -10.56
C LEU A 291 25.52 -2.14 -9.24
N ALA A 292 26.84 -2.20 -9.02
CA ALA A 292 27.42 -2.71 -7.77
C ALA A 292 27.00 -1.87 -6.55
N GLY A 293 26.95 -0.54 -6.69
CA GLY A 293 26.43 0.36 -5.66
C GLY A 293 24.98 0.05 -5.30
N TRP A 294 24.10 -0.08 -6.29
CA TRP A 294 22.70 -0.42 -6.06
C TRP A 294 22.50 -1.85 -5.55
N ALA A 295 23.29 -2.81 -6.02
CA ALA A 295 23.28 -4.18 -5.49
C ALA A 295 23.54 -4.20 -3.98
N THR A 296 24.48 -3.35 -3.51
CA THR A 296 24.77 -3.21 -2.08
C THR A 296 23.59 -2.65 -1.30
N ILE A 297 22.92 -1.61 -1.82
CA ILE A 297 21.73 -1.02 -1.20
C ILE A 297 20.57 -2.04 -1.21
N ALA A 298 20.31 -2.70 -2.33
CA ALA A 298 19.27 -3.72 -2.44
C ALA A 298 19.49 -4.88 -1.47
N ALA A 299 20.74 -5.34 -1.29
CA ALA A 299 21.10 -6.35 -0.30
C ALA A 299 20.85 -5.83 1.13
N GLY A 300 21.19 -4.58 1.42
CA GLY A 300 20.90 -3.93 2.70
C GLY A 300 19.40 -3.86 3.01
N LEU A 301 18.58 -3.47 2.04
CA LEU A 301 17.12 -3.43 2.15
C LEU A 301 16.54 -4.82 2.43
N ARG A 302 16.95 -5.83 1.68
CA ARG A 302 16.52 -7.21 1.87
C ARG A 302 16.89 -7.74 3.27
N ASN A 303 18.11 -7.48 3.74
CA ASN A 303 18.56 -7.91 5.05
C ASN A 303 17.83 -7.17 6.19
N THR A 304 17.52 -5.88 6.00
CA THR A 304 16.68 -5.11 6.95
C THR A 304 15.27 -5.69 7.03
N TYR A 305 14.70 -6.05 5.89
CA TYR A 305 13.41 -6.74 5.84
C TYR A 305 13.44 -8.08 6.57
N TYR A 306 14.44 -8.92 6.34
CA TYR A 306 14.58 -10.21 7.07
C TYR A 306 14.74 -10.01 8.58
N ARG A 307 15.41 -8.95 9.04
CA ARG A 307 15.47 -8.61 10.47
C ARG A 307 14.09 -8.28 11.02
N THR A 308 13.29 -7.51 10.30
CA THR A 308 11.91 -7.18 10.70
C THR A 308 11.05 -8.45 10.82
N ILE A 309 11.10 -9.33 9.81
CA ILE A 309 10.37 -10.60 9.83
C ILE A 309 10.81 -11.49 11.00
N THR A 310 12.12 -11.60 11.24
CA THR A 310 12.65 -12.36 12.38
C THR A 310 12.17 -11.80 13.71
N SER A 311 12.07 -10.48 13.84
CA SER A 311 11.53 -9.82 15.04
C SER A 311 10.05 -10.15 15.24
N LEU A 312 9.25 -10.03 14.17
CA LEU A 312 7.82 -10.38 14.19
C LEU A 312 7.59 -11.86 14.53
N SER A 313 8.38 -12.77 13.98
CA SER A 313 8.28 -14.21 14.27
C SER A 313 8.59 -14.56 15.72
N ARG A 314 9.28 -13.65 16.43
CA ARG A 314 9.54 -13.75 17.88
C ARG A 314 8.51 -13.02 18.73
N GLY A 315 7.41 -12.55 18.14
CA GLY A 315 6.33 -11.85 18.83
C GLY A 315 6.60 -10.37 19.13
N ALA A 316 7.65 -9.78 18.54
CA ALA A 316 7.87 -8.34 18.65
C ALA A 316 7.00 -7.57 17.67
N GLU A 317 6.67 -6.31 18.00
CA GLU A 317 6.04 -5.39 17.06
C GLU A 317 7.08 -4.75 16.12
N PRO A 318 6.69 -4.34 14.88
CA PRO A 318 7.57 -3.62 13.98
C PRO A 318 8.00 -2.30 14.60
N GLY A 319 9.30 -2.07 14.66
CA GLY A 319 9.84 -0.83 15.18
C GLY A 319 9.87 0.30 14.14
N PRO A 320 10.23 1.53 14.59
CA PRO A 320 10.35 2.70 13.71
C PRO A 320 11.45 2.53 12.64
N GLU A 321 12.37 1.60 12.80
CA GLU A 321 13.41 1.23 11.84
C GLU A 321 12.82 0.72 10.50
N SER A 322 11.59 0.25 10.47
CA SER A 322 10.89 -0.11 9.21
C SER A 322 10.80 1.07 8.23
N SER A 323 10.85 2.31 8.74
CA SER A 323 10.89 3.53 7.94
C SER A 323 12.12 3.63 7.03
N ILE A 324 13.24 2.99 7.39
CA ILE A 324 14.47 2.96 6.60
C ILE A 324 14.24 2.27 5.25
N GLY A 325 13.48 1.17 5.27
CA GLY A 325 13.19 0.39 4.07
C GLY A 325 12.51 1.24 3.00
N LYS A 326 11.44 1.94 3.35
CA LYS A 326 10.68 2.79 2.42
C LYS A 326 11.52 3.98 1.93
N LEU A 327 12.21 4.69 2.81
CA LEU A 327 13.04 5.84 2.47
C LEU A 327 14.13 5.48 1.44
N CYS A 328 14.85 4.38 1.67
CA CYS A 328 15.92 3.95 0.77
C CYS A 328 15.38 3.36 -0.54
N ALA A 329 14.32 2.54 -0.50
CA ALA A 329 13.76 1.91 -1.68
C ALA A 329 13.13 2.92 -2.64
N ALA A 330 12.38 3.91 -2.15
CA ALA A 330 11.77 4.95 -2.97
C ALA A 330 12.82 5.83 -3.68
N THR A 331 13.89 6.20 -2.96
CA THR A 331 15.01 6.94 -3.54
C THR A 331 15.72 6.12 -4.62
N MET A 332 16.00 4.85 -4.32
CA MET A 332 16.66 3.94 -5.24
C MET A 332 15.82 3.67 -6.49
N MET A 333 14.49 3.51 -6.36
CA MET A 333 13.59 3.35 -7.51
C MET A 333 13.69 4.54 -8.47
N GLN A 334 13.70 5.76 -7.95
CA GLN A 334 13.83 6.96 -8.77
C GLN A 334 15.18 7.03 -9.48
N GLU A 335 16.26 6.69 -8.80
CA GLU A 335 17.61 6.68 -9.38
C GLU A 335 17.80 5.60 -10.43
N THR A 336 17.37 4.37 -10.17
CA THR A 336 17.52 3.22 -11.07
C THR A 336 16.70 3.39 -12.34
N THR A 337 15.43 3.83 -12.20
CA THR A 337 14.56 4.05 -13.36
C THR A 337 15.05 5.22 -14.22
N ARG A 338 15.48 6.33 -13.59
CA ARG A 338 16.10 7.43 -14.32
C ARG A 338 17.33 6.96 -15.11
N TYR A 339 18.21 6.23 -14.47
CA TYR A 339 19.42 5.72 -15.13
C TYR A 339 19.12 4.77 -16.28
N ALA A 340 18.09 3.93 -16.14
CA ALA A 340 17.62 3.09 -17.23
C ALA A 340 17.14 3.92 -18.43
N LEU A 341 16.41 5.02 -18.20
CA LEU A 341 15.99 5.93 -19.27
C LEU A 341 17.20 6.59 -19.96
N ASP A 342 18.22 6.99 -19.19
CA ASP A 342 19.47 7.53 -19.76
C ASP A 342 20.19 6.48 -20.63
N LEU A 343 20.22 5.20 -20.22
CA LEU A 343 20.83 4.10 -20.97
C LEU A 343 20.05 3.76 -22.25
N LEU A 344 18.73 3.89 -22.23
CA LEU A 344 17.86 3.67 -23.40
C LEU A 344 17.97 4.81 -24.43
N GLY A 345 18.57 5.95 -24.08
CA GLY A 345 18.72 7.11 -24.96
C GLY A 345 17.36 7.61 -25.50
N PRO A 346 17.20 7.77 -26.85
CA PRO A 346 15.94 8.25 -27.42
C PRO A 346 14.72 7.38 -27.12
N GLU A 347 14.90 6.07 -27.00
CA GLU A 347 13.81 5.15 -26.64
C GLU A 347 13.28 5.41 -25.22
N GLY A 348 14.13 5.90 -24.31
CA GLY A 348 13.74 6.28 -22.95
C GLY A 348 12.71 7.40 -22.88
N MET A 349 12.57 8.21 -23.95
CA MET A 349 11.58 9.28 -24.05
C MET A 349 10.22 8.84 -24.60
N LEU A 350 10.13 7.64 -25.16
CA LEU A 350 8.89 7.14 -25.74
C LEU A 350 7.96 6.61 -24.64
N ALA A 351 6.69 7.02 -24.71
CA ALA A 351 5.67 6.51 -23.80
C ALA A 351 4.89 5.39 -24.43
N GLY A 352 4.72 4.30 -23.69
CA GLY A 352 3.75 3.22 -23.91
C GLY A 352 3.71 2.58 -25.29
N SER A 353 4.47 1.51 -25.55
CA SER A 353 4.05 0.44 -26.44
C SER A 353 4.90 -0.81 -26.20
N GLY A 354 4.37 -1.99 -26.51
CA GLY A 354 5.04 -3.28 -26.37
C GLY A 354 6.25 -3.52 -27.30
N GLU A 355 6.66 -2.53 -28.09
CA GLU A 355 7.84 -2.58 -28.96
C GLU A 355 9.10 -2.00 -28.30
N LEU A 356 8.95 -1.34 -27.14
CA LEU A 356 10.07 -0.75 -26.41
C LEU A 356 10.80 -1.80 -25.56
N ASN A 357 12.12 -1.67 -25.44
CA ASN A 357 12.91 -2.42 -24.47
C ASN A 357 12.34 -2.19 -23.06
N GLY A 358 11.80 -3.25 -22.43
CA GLY A 358 11.13 -3.18 -21.13
C GLY A 358 9.67 -2.70 -21.18
N GLY A 359 8.99 -2.68 -22.36
CA GLY A 359 7.54 -2.47 -22.46
C GLY A 359 7.01 -1.14 -21.88
N GLY A 360 7.84 -0.11 -21.76
CA GLY A 360 7.45 1.16 -21.12
C GLY A 360 7.49 1.12 -19.58
N TRP A 361 7.97 0.02 -18.97
CA TRP A 361 8.06 -0.14 -17.52
C TRP A 361 8.91 0.96 -16.87
N PHE A 362 10.08 1.27 -17.43
CA PHE A 362 10.98 2.28 -16.88
C PHE A 362 10.40 3.69 -16.94
N GLN A 363 9.73 4.06 -18.02
CA GLN A 363 9.05 5.34 -18.21
C GLN A 363 7.95 5.53 -17.17
N SER A 364 7.04 4.56 -17.10
CA SER A 364 5.93 4.58 -16.14
C SER A 364 6.43 4.55 -14.69
N SER A 365 7.40 3.69 -14.38
CA SER A 365 7.96 3.57 -13.03
C SER A 365 8.75 4.81 -12.59
N TYR A 366 9.47 5.47 -13.51
CA TYR A 366 10.11 6.75 -13.23
C TYR A 366 9.11 7.84 -12.85
N LEU A 367 8.07 8.02 -13.67
CA LEU A 367 7.01 8.99 -13.37
C LEU A 367 6.30 8.67 -12.04
N ARG A 368 6.07 7.39 -11.75
CA ARG A 368 5.46 6.94 -10.49
C ARG A 368 6.38 7.09 -9.28
N SER A 369 7.69 7.02 -9.46
CA SER A 369 8.68 7.04 -8.37
C SER A 369 8.66 8.32 -7.54
N ALA A 370 8.26 9.45 -8.11
CA ALA A 370 8.11 10.70 -7.39
C ALA A 370 7.05 10.60 -6.29
N ALA A 371 5.91 9.94 -6.58
CA ALA A 371 4.86 9.72 -5.60
C ALA A 371 5.30 8.75 -4.49
N MET A 372 6.12 7.75 -4.79
CA MET A 372 6.68 6.84 -3.78
C MET A 372 7.48 7.56 -2.69
N ARG A 373 8.03 8.75 -2.96
CA ARG A 373 8.75 9.57 -1.98
C ARG A 373 7.83 10.41 -1.10
N ILE A 374 6.55 10.50 -1.44
CA ILE A 374 5.55 11.33 -0.78
C ILE A 374 4.53 10.48 -0.01
N GLU A 375 3.98 9.45 -0.64
CA GLU A 375 2.97 8.55 -0.08
C GLU A 375 3.49 7.72 1.10
N ALA A 376 2.60 7.16 1.91
CA ALA A 376 2.92 6.31 3.06
C ALA A 376 3.95 6.94 4.03
N GLY A 377 3.92 8.26 4.16
CA GLY A 377 4.90 9.09 4.85
C GLY A 377 6.00 9.60 3.91
N SER A 378 6.09 10.93 3.77
CA SER A 378 7.12 11.56 2.94
C SER A 378 8.53 11.26 3.47
N ASP A 379 9.53 11.42 2.61
CA ASP A 379 10.94 11.25 2.99
C ASP A 379 11.29 12.06 4.24
N GLU A 380 10.74 13.27 4.38
CA GLU A 380 10.96 14.17 5.52
C GLU A 380 10.33 13.60 6.80
N ILE A 381 9.08 13.12 6.72
CA ILE A 381 8.40 12.49 7.85
C ILE A 381 9.15 11.22 8.29
N LEU A 382 9.61 10.40 7.34
CA LEU A 382 10.37 9.20 7.68
C LEU A 382 11.72 9.53 8.33
N ARG A 383 12.41 10.59 7.87
CA ARG A 383 13.64 11.08 8.51
C ARG A 383 13.38 11.56 9.94
N ASN A 384 12.29 12.28 10.18
CA ASN A 384 11.91 12.72 11.53
C ASN A 384 11.61 11.49 12.43
N ILE A 385 10.88 10.49 11.93
CA ILE A 385 10.63 9.27 12.70
C ILE A 385 11.94 8.56 13.05
N ILE A 386 12.87 8.44 12.11
CA ILE A 386 14.18 7.83 12.34
C ILE A 386 14.98 8.66 13.36
N ALA A 387 15.03 9.98 13.17
CA ALA A 387 15.75 10.87 14.06
C ALA A 387 15.23 10.80 15.52
N GLU A 388 13.94 10.94 15.70
CA GLU A 388 13.32 11.01 17.04
C GLU A 388 13.22 9.65 17.73
N ARG A 389 12.81 8.59 16.98
CA ARG A 389 12.45 7.30 17.58
C ARG A 389 13.53 6.23 17.48
N VAL A 390 14.43 6.31 16.48
CA VAL A 390 15.54 5.36 16.34
C VAL A 390 16.82 5.92 16.94
N LEU A 391 17.13 7.19 16.64
CA LEU A 391 18.36 7.85 17.11
C LEU A 391 18.19 8.59 18.43
N GLY A 392 16.95 8.77 18.93
CA GLY A 392 16.66 9.46 20.18
C GLY A 392 16.97 10.96 20.17
N LEU A 393 16.95 11.59 18.98
CA LEU A 393 17.15 13.04 18.86
C LEU A 393 15.91 13.80 19.36
N PRO A 394 16.07 15.06 19.83
CA PRO A 394 14.95 15.88 20.25
C PRO A 394 13.94 16.09 19.12
N GLY A 395 12.64 16.01 19.46
CA GLY A 395 11.57 16.37 18.54
C GLY A 395 11.50 17.87 18.28
N GLU A 396 10.88 18.25 17.17
CA GLU A 396 10.68 19.68 16.85
C GLU A 396 9.71 20.35 17.84
N PRO A 397 9.92 21.64 18.19
CA PRO A 397 8.97 22.41 18.97
C PRO A 397 7.63 22.52 18.25
N ARG A 398 6.55 22.16 18.93
CA ARG A 398 5.17 22.26 18.40
C ARG A 398 4.38 23.27 19.20
N VAL A 399 4.18 24.46 18.64
CA VAL A 399 3.44 25.55 19.27
C VAL A 399 1.91 25.38 19.18
N ASP A 400 1.45 24.52 18.28
CA ASP A 400 0.03 24.30 17.93
C ASP A 400 -0.59 23.04 18.55
N LYS A 401 0.19 22.25 19.28
CA LYS A 401 -0.18 20.89 19.74
C LYS A 401 -1.45 20.86 20.59
N ASP A 402 -1.61 21.84 21.45
CA ASP A 402 -2.70 21.89 22.45
C ASP A 402 -3.79 22.92 22.06
N LEU A 403 -3.65 23.61 20.92
CA LEU A 403 -4.65 24.53 20.45
C LEU A 403 -5.86 23.79 19.88
N PRO A 404 -7.09 24.27 20.10
CA PRO A 404 -8.28 23.80 19.38
C PRO A 404 -8.09 23.88 17.85
N PHE A 405 -8.61 22.90 17.14
CA PHE A 405 -8.49 22.85 15.67
C PHE A 405 -9.03 24.14 15.00
N ASN A 406 -10.16 24.67 15.48
CA ASN A 406 -10.77 25.89 14.95
C ASN A 406 -9.99 27.19 15.28
N GLN A 407 -8.91 27.11 16.03
CA GLN A 407 -8.00 28.22 16.33
C GLN A 407 -6.65 28.09 15.60
N LEU A 408 -6.43 27.03 14.87
CA LEU A 408 -5.24 26.89 14.04
C LEU A 408 -5.36 27.82 12.83
N ALA A 409 -4.28 28.53 12.52
CA ALA A 409 -4.21 29.30 11.29
C ALA A 409 -4.29 28.35 10.09
N GLY A 410 -5.24 28.58 9.18
CA GLY A 410 -5.46 27.83 7.98
C GLY A 410 -4.32 27.98 6.98
#